data_d15e716a7dcb0b9e8899a7a09625b0cc
#
_entry.id   d15e716a7dcb0b9e8899a7a09625b0cc
#
_cell.length_a   1.000
_cell.length_b   1.000
_cell.length_c   1.000
_cell.angle_alpha   90.00
_cell.angle_beta   90.00
_cell.angle_gamma   90.00
#
_symmetry.space_group_name_H-M   'P 1'
#
loop_
_entity.id
_entity.type
_entity.pdbx_description
1 polymer ?
#
loop_
_entity_poly.entity_id
_entity_poly.type
_entity_poly.pdbx_seq_one_letter_code
_entity_poly.pdbx_strand_id
1 'polypeptide(L)'
;MNAQISAKGGEETISFKAYDASTGITHEKSSSTAVITPGSKVGTYTSPLMIEMKDSETQTLSLNAGWNLVSFYVEATDMSVATVLSPISSKLTQIKNLTSSYDPGIPSFLNTLSALNVKDGYWVQVSEAVTLDVEGTVPSGASISVKSGWNLVGYPRSSGEGVASELTSLGSTVVQIKNLQSSYDPSIPSFLNTLSTMAPGSGYWLKVTDDGTWTVGTVSEDGSGRGLG
;
A
#
# COMPACT_ATOMS: atom_id res chain seq x y z
N MET A 1 -4.14 -9.48 -30.90
CA MET A 1 -5.62 -9.46 -31.02
C MET A 1 -6.03 -8.00 -31.11
N ASN A 2 -6.77 -7.59 -32.13
CA ASN A 2 -7.24 -6.20 -32.25
C ASN A 2 -8.68 -6.15 -31.78
N ALA A 3 -8.94 -5.46 -30.68
CA ALA A 3 -10.31 -5.16 -30.25
C ALA A 3 -10.68 -3.76 -30.75
N GLN A 4 -11.80 -3.64 -31.44
CA GLN A 4 -12.34 -2.35 -31.84
C GLN A 4 -13.56 -2.06 -30.97
N ILE A 5 -13.48 -0.98 -30.18
CA ILE A 5 -14.55 -0.51 -29.30
C ILE A 5 -14.97 0.86 -29.82
N SER A 6 -16.27 1.10 -29.95
CA SER A 6 -16.81 2.39 -30.40
C SER A 6 -17.84 2.90 -29.38
N ALA A 7 -17.72 4.16 -28.99
CA ALA A 7 -18.69 4.85 -28.15
C ALA A 7 -19.96 5.18 -28.97
N LYS A 8 -21.13 4.98 -28.37
CA LYS A 8 -22.43 5.14 -29.01
C LYS A 8 -23.05 6.53 -28.84
N GLY A 9 -22.47 7.37 -28.00
CA GLY A 9 -22.90 8.76 -27.76
C GLY A 9 -22.21 9.30 -26.51
N GLY A 10 -21.54 10.45 -26.63
CA GLY A 10 -20.80 11.06 -25.53
C GLY A 10 -19.47 10.34 -25.21
N GLU A 11 -18.86 10.78 -24.11
CA GLU A 11 -17.66 10.15 -23.57
C GLU A 11 -18.03 8.88 -22.76
N GLU A 12 -17.35 7.79 -23.03
CA GLU A 12 -17.52 6.54 -22.28
C GLU A 12 -16.19 6.11 -21.67
N THR A 13 -16.22 5.70 -20.41
CA THR A 13 -15.06 5.09 -19.74
C THR A 13 -15.18 3.58 -19.84
N ILE A 14 -14.16 2.96 -20.41
CA ILE A 14 -14.06 1.50 -20.51
C ILE A 14 -13.02 0.97 -19.54
N SER A 15 -13.33 -0.15 -18.92
CA SER A 15 -12.39 -0.97 -18.16
C SER A 15 -12.09 -2.25 -18.93
N PHE A 16 -10.97 -2.87 -18.64
CA PHE A 16 -10.52 -4.05 -19.36
C PHE A 16 -10.52 -5.27 -18.45
N LYS A 17 -10.83 -6.42 -19.04
CA LYS A 17 -10.59 -7.74 -18.46
C LYS A 17 -9.58 -8.45 -19.34
N ALA A 18 -8.63 -9.14 -18.76
CA ALA A 18 -7.69 -9.96 -19.50
C ALA A 18 -7.76 -11.41 -19.01
N TYR A 19 -7.66 -12.34 -19.95
CA TYR A 19 -7.50 -13.76 -19.66
C TYR A 19 -6.07 -14.16 -19.92
N ASP A 20 -5.39 -14.65 -18.90
CA ASP A 20 -4.07 -15.26 -19.01
C ASP A 20 -4.21 -16.75 -19.29
N ALA A 21 -3.99 -17.13 -20.54
CA ALA A 21 -4.11 -18.52 -20.98
C ALA A 21 -3.02 -19.43 -20.40
N SER A 22 -1.91 -18.87 -19.91
CA SER A 22 -0.81 -19.66 -19.31
C SER A 22 -1.13 -20.12 -17.89
N THR A 23 -1.86 -19.33 -17.16
CA THR A 23 -2.28 -19.60 -15.77
C THR A 23 -3.74 -20.00 -15.64
N GLY A 24 -4.56 -19.74 -16.69
CA GLY A 24 -6.01 -19.96 -16.67
C GLY A 24 -6.77 -18.91 -15.86
N ILE A 25 -6.13 -17.81 -15.47
CA ILE A 25 -6.72 -16.77 -14.62
C ILE A 25 -7.35 -15.69 -15.49
N THR A 26 -8.51 -15.21 -15.08
CA THR A 26 -9.13 -14.00 -15.62
C THR A 26 -8.92 -12.84 -14.66
N HIS A 27 -8.20 -11.82 -15.12
CA HIS A 27 -8.05 -10.55 -14.38
C HIS A 27 -9.29 -9.70 -14.62
N GLU A 28 -10.12 -9.55 -13.61
CA GLU A 28 -11.46 -8.96 -13.72
C GLU A 28 -11.46 -7.43 -13.81
N LYS A 29 -10.40 -6.80 -13.28
CA LYS A 29 -10.24 -5.34 -13.27
C LYS A 29 -8.88 -4.94 -13.78
N SER A 30 -8.81 -3.96 -14.68
CA SER A 30 -7.55 -3.30 -15.01
C SER A 30 -7.38 -2.05 -14.16
N SER A 31 -6.15 -1.73 -13.78
CA SER A 31 -5.80 -0.44 -13.21
C SER A 31 -5.87 0.68 -14.26
N SER A 32 -5.85 0.32 -15.53
CA SER A 32 -5.94 1.25 -16.66
C SER A 32 -7.38 1.35 -17.16
N THR A 33 -7.84 2.58 -17.32
CA THR A 33 -9.10 2.90 -18.00
C THR A 33 -8.79 3.74 -19.24
N ALA A 34 -9.64 3.66 -20.25
CA ALA A 34 -9.58 4.55 -21.40
C ALA A 34 -10.91 5.29 -21.54
N VAL A 35 -10.82 6.61 -21.69
CA VAL A 35 -11.98 7.42 -22.08
C VAL A 35 -12.01 7.48 -23.61
N ILE A 36 -13.12 7.05 -24.18
CA ILE A 36 -13.35 7.10 -25.63
C ILE A 36 -14.47 8.06 -25.96
N THR A 37 -14.23 8.90 -26.96
CA THR A 37 -15.22 9.77 -27.56
C THR A 37 -15.63 9.24 -28.93
N PRO A 38 -16.84 9.52 -29.43
CA PRO A 38 -17.26 9.11 -30.76
C PRO A 38 -16.25 9.53 -31.83
N GLY A 39 -15.80 8.56 -32.63
CA GLY A 39 -14.82 8.78 -33.70
C GLY A 39 -13.36 8.87 -33.28
N SER A 40 -13.04 8.80 -31.96
CA SER A 40 -11.67 8.77 -31.48
C SER A 40 -11.05 7.36 -31.58
N LYS A 41 -9.71 7.31 -31.60
CA LYS A 41 -8.93 6.07 -31.49
C LYS A 41 -8.01 6.21 -30.29
N VAL A 42 -7.96 5.17 -29.45
CA VAL A 42 -7.04 5.11 -28.31
C VAL A 42 -5.97 4.06 -28.61
N GLY A 43 -4.72 4.52 -28.68
CA GLY A 43 -3.59 3.70 -29.10
C GLY A 43 -3.47 3.55 -30.62
N THR A 44 -2.26 3.33 -31.11
CA THR A 44 -1.92 3.07 -32.51
C THR A 44 -0.94 1.90 -32.58
N TYR A 45 -0.64 1.41 -33.78
CA TYR A 45 0.35 0.34 -33.96
C TYR A 45 1.74 0.73 -33.41
N THR A 46 2.12 2.00 -33.58
CA THR A 46 3.42 2.54 -33.12
C THR A 46 3.39 3.11 -31.70
N SER A 47 2.20 3.34 -31.14
CA SER A 47 1.97 3.80 -29.78
C SER A 47 0.72 3.09 -29.24
N PRO A 48 0.83 1.81 -28.91
CA PRO A 48 -0.30 1.03 -28.41
C PRO A 48 -0.76 1.53 -27.03
N LEU A 49 -2.05 1.38 -26.76
CA LEU A 49 -2.54 1.52 -25.39
C LEU A 49 -1.97 0.38 -24.55
N MET A 50 -1.13 0.72 -23.58
CA MET A 50 -0.63 -0.23 -22.60
C MET A 50 -1.69 -0.39 -21.50
N ILE A 51 -2.14 -1.62 -21.27
CA ILE A 51 -3.08 -1.96 -20.22
C ILE A 51 -2.32 -2.76 -19.16
N GLU A 52 -2.13 -2.15 -18.00
CA GLU A 52 -1.57 -2.83 -16.85
C GLU A 52 -2.71 -3.51 -16.10
N MET A 53 -2.65 -4.83 -16.02
CA MET A 53 -3.59 -5.63 -15.22
C MET A 53 -2.93 -5.90 -13.88
N LYS A 54 -3.50 -5.32 -12.82
CA LYS A 54 -3.11 -5.61 -11.43
C LYS A 54 -4.23 -6.38 -10.77
N ASP A 55 -3.89 -7.50 -10.15
CA ASP A 55 -4.86 -8.27 -9.38
C ASP A 55 -5.27 -7.47 -8.14
N SER A 56 -6.56 -7.51 -7.84
CA SER A 56 -7.09 -7.01 -6.59
C SER A 56 -6.80 -8.02 -5.49
N GLU A 57 -6.29 -7.56 -4.37
CA GLU A 57 -6.03 -8.35 -3.18
C GLU A 57 -6.85 -7.80 -2.01
N THR A 58 -7.30 -8.68 -1.12
CA THR A 58 -7.96 -8.27 0.12
C THR A 58 -6.98 -8.33 1.27
N GLN A 59 -6.71 -7.18 1.86
CA GLN A 59 -5.98 -7.08 3.12
C GLN A 59 -6.96 -7.21 4.28
N THR A 60 -6.70 -8.18 5.17
CA THR A 60 -7.46 -8.38 6.41
C THR A 60 -6.66 -7.90 7.60
N LEU A 61 -7.20 -6.94 8.35
CA LEU A 61 -6.63 -6.42 9.60
C LEU A 61 -7.49 -6.88 10.79
N SER A 62 -6.91 -7.69 11.69
CA SER A 62 -7.53 -8.06 12.96
C SER A 62 -7.16 -7.03 14.03
N LEU A 63 -8.14 -6.24 14.45
CA LEU A 63 -7.97 -5.18 15.45
C LEU A 63 -8.49 -5.65 16.81
N ASN A 64 -7.68 -5.50 17.85
CA ASN A 64 -8.09 -5.74 19.22
C ASN A 64 -8.73 -4.48 19.82
N ALA A 65 -9.58 -4.65 20.83
CA ALA A 65 -10.11 -3.51 21.60
C ALA A 65 -8.97 -2.62 22.10
N GLY A 66 -9.13 -1.31 21.98
CA GLY A 66 -8.10 -0.33 22.28
C GLY A 66 -7.22 0.04 21.09
N TRP A 67 -5.96 0.40 21.34
CA TRP A 67 -5.03 0.89 20.32
C TRP A 67 -4.32 -0.24 19.58
N ASN A 68 -4.31 -0.14 18.25
CA ASN A 68 -3.59 -1.01 17.33
C ASN A 68 -2.64 -0.16 16.48
N LEU A 69 -1.45 -0.68 16.19
CA LEU A 69 -0.49 -0.05 15.30
C LEU A 69 -0.46 -0.83 13.99
N VAL A 70 -1.02 -0.24 12.95
CA VAL A 70 -1.27 -0.92 11.66
C VAL A 70 -0.72 -0.14 10.47
N SER A 71 -0.68 -0.80 9.32
CA SER A 71 -0.48 -0.17 8.02
C SER A 71 -1.33 -0.84 6.95
N PHE A 72 -1.49 -0.15 5.83
CA PHE A 72 -2.16 -0.70 4.66
C PHE A 72 -1.10 -1.08 3.62
N TYR A 73 -1.27 -2.25 2.98
CA TYR A 73 -0.42 -2.67 1.88
C TYR A 73 -1.19 -2.76 0.56
N VAL A 74 -2.51 -2.54 0.59
CA VAL A 74 -3.33 -2.41 -0.60
C VAL A 74 -3.79 -0.97 -0.80
N GLU A 75 -3.82 -0.53 -2.03
CA GLU A 75 -4.40 0.75 -2.46
C GLU A 75 -5.80 0.49 -3.01
N ALA A 76 -6.82 0.81 -2.20
CA ALA A 76 -8.20 0.77 -2.64
C ALA A 76 -8.47 1.88 -3.69
N THR A 77 -9.52 1.73 -4.49
CA THR A 77 -9.91 2.75 -5.47
C THR A 77 -10.21 4.11 -4.82
N ASP A 78 -10.73 4.08 -3.59
CA ASP A 78 -10.92 5.27 -2.75
C ASP A 78 -10.27 5.02 -1.38
N MET A 79 -9.17 5.70 -1.13
CA MET A 79 -8.41 5.65 0.13
C MET A 79 -8.89 6.70 1.14
N SER A 80 -10.05 7.33 0.94
CA SER A 80 -10.61 8.21 1.98
C SER A 80 -10.86 7.44 3.27
N VAL A 81 -10.56 8.06 4.42
CA VAL A 81 -10.72 7.44 5.74
C VAL A 81 -12.15 6.95 5.95
N ALA A 82 -13.13 7.77 5.52
CA ALA A 82 -14.53 7.45 5.65
C ALA A 82 -14.94 6.21 4.86
N THR A 83 -14.39 6.02 3.64
CA THR A 83 -14.68 4.85 2.80
C THR A 83 -13.99 3.61 3.34
N VAL A 84 -12.69 3.67 3.57
CA VAL A 84 -11.90 2.49 3.99
C VAL A 84 -12.36 1.98 5.36
N LEU A 85 -12.67 2.87 6.30
CA LEU A 85 -13.07 2.48 7.66
C LEU A 85 -14.59 2.36 7.85
N SER A 86 -15.39 2.54 6.79
CA SER A 86 -16.86 2.41 6.86
C SER A 86 -17.35 1.07 7.46
N PRO A 87 -16.72 -0.11 7.15
CA PRO A 87 -17.17 -1.37 7.70
C PRO A 87 -17.05 -1.47 9.22
N ILE A 88 -16.14 -0.73 9.82
CA ILE A 88 -15.88 -0.73 11.27
C ILE A 88 -16.30 0.59 11.95
N SER A 89 -17.00 1.48 11.25
CA SER A 89 -17.32 2.84 11.72
C SER A 89 -18.04 2.88 13.07
N SER A 90 -18.91 1.89 13.36
CA SER A 90 -19.62 1.78 14.65
C SER A 90 -18.71 1.41 15.83
N LYS A 91 -17.51 0.89 15.58
CA LYS A 91 -16.54 0.45 16.58
C LYS A 91 -15.28 1.33 16.57
N LEU A 92 -15.08 2.11 15.54
CA LEU A 92 -13.96 3.02 15.40
C LEU A 92 -14.10 4.19 16.38
N THR A 93 -13.11 4.37 17.24
CA THR A 93 -13.02 5.53 18.13
C THR A 93 -12.14 6.62 17.51
N GLN A 94 -10.98 6.25 17.00
CA GLN A 94 -10.04 7.19 16.41
C GLN A 94 -9.04 6.46 15.49
N ILE A 95 -8.58 7.16 14.45
CA ILE A 95 -7.37 6.80 13.71
C ILE A 95 -6.47 8.03 13.58
N LYS A 96 -5.16 7.83 13.70
CA LYS A 96 -4.17 8.90 13.54
C LYS A 96 -2.86 8.38 12.99
N ASN A 97 -2.17 9.22 12.24
CA ASN A 97 -0.76 9.06 11.92
C ASN A 97 0.09 10.07 12.71
N LEU A 98 1.29 10.39 12.23
CA LEU A 98 2.21 11.29 12.93
C LEU A 98 1.68 12.73 13.03
N THR A 99 0.90 13.19 12.05
CA THR A 99 0.54 14.61 11.88
C THR A 99 -0.96 14.89 11.87
N SER A 100 -1.79 13.87 11.62
CA SER A 100 -3.21 14.02 11.35
C SER A 100 -4.04 12.96 12.07
N SER A 101 -5.30 13.27 12.35
CA SER A 101 -6.23 12.37 13.01
C SER A 101 -7.64 12.46 12.44
N TYR A 102 -8.38 11.37 12.62
CA TYR A 102 -9.80 11.27 12.32
C TYR A 102 -10.52 10.61 13.51
N ASP A 103 -11.59 11.23 13.96
CA ASP A 103 -12.49 10.77 15.02
C ASP A 103 -13.93 10.90 14.50
N PRO A 104 -14.68 9.81 14.36
CA PRO A 104 -16.05 9.87 13.86
C PRO A 104 -17.02 10.55 14.84
N GLY A 105 -16.64 10.70 16.11
CA GLY A 105 -17.46 11.32 17.17
C GLY A 105 -17.42 12.84 17.19
N ILE A 106 -16.55 13.49 16.38
CA ILE A 106 -16.44 14.94 16.33
C ILE A 106 -16.91 15.51 14.98
N PRO A 107 -17.24 16.80 14.90
CA PRO A 107 -17.57 17.46 13.64
C PRO A 107 -16.49 17.26 12.58
N SER A 108 -16.88 16.94 11.35
CA SER A 108 -15.98 16.56 10.26
C SER A 108 -14.89 17.59 9.95
N PHE A 109 -15.18 18.89 10.14
CA PHE A 109 -14.22 19.97 9.90
C PHE A 109 -13.05 20.01 10.92
N LEU A 110 -13.15 19.27 12.03
CA LEU A 110 -12.07 19.11 13.01
C LEU A 110 -11.16 17.92 12.68
N ASN A 111 -11.56 17.04 11.78
CA ASN A 111 -10.76 15.94 11.31
C ASN A 111 -9.71 16.42 10.31
N THR A 112 -8.47 16.08 10.56
CA THR A 112 -7.33 16.48 9.73
C THR A 112 -6.82 15.35 8.83
N LEU A 113 -7.15 14.08 9.16
CA LEU A 113 -6.84 12.92 8.36
C LEU A 113 -8.01 12.63 7.42
N SER A 114 -7.86 12.94 6.14
CA SER A 114 -8.90 12.76 5.12
C SER A 114 -8.72 11.48 4.29
N ALA A 115 -7.47 11.06 4.07
CA ALA A 115 -7.15 9.88 3.26
C ALA A 115 -6.01 9.08 3.90
N LEU A 116 -6.04 7.77 3.66
CA LEU A 116 -4.99 6.83 4.07
C LEU A 116 -3.94 6.69 2.98
N ASN A 117 -2.73 6.30 3.36
CA ASN A 117 -1.62 6.07 2.46
C ASN A 117 -0.87 4.81 2.88
N VAL A 118 -0.51 3.96 1.95
CA VAL A 118 0.24 2.72 2.22
C VAL A 118 1.64 2.95 2.80
N LYS A 119 2.18 4.18 2.65
CA LYS A 119 3.49 4.57 3.19
C LYS A 119 3.47 4.93 4.66
N ASP A 120 2.28 5.22 5.21
CA ASP A 120 2.11 5.68 6.59
C ASP A 120 1.74 4.54 7.52
N GLY A 121 2.27 4.60 8.74
CA GLY A 121 1.75 3.82 9.87
C GLY A 121 0.62 4.56 10.56
N TYR A 122 -0.30 3.81 11.14
CA TYR A 122 -1.48 4.36 11.80
C TYR A 122 -1.71 3.73 13.17
N TRP A 123 -2.07 4.56 14.12
CA TRP A 123 -2.71 4.15 15.34
C TRP A 123 -4.21 4.13 15.14
N VAL A 124 -4.83 2.97 15.27
CA VAL A 124 -6.28 2.77 15.17
C VAL A 124 -6.81 2.33 16.52
N GLN A 125 -7.77 3.07 17.07
CA GLN A 125 -8.47 2.72 18.30
C GLN A 125 -9.88 2.25 17.97
N VAL A 126 -10.20 1.07 18.48
CA VAL A 126 -11.54 0.48 18.38
C VAL A 126 -12.09 0.14 19.77
N SER A 127 -13.41 0.24 19.93
CA SER A 127 -14.09 -0.02 21.22
C SER A 127 -14.15 -1.51 21.57
N GLU A 128 -14.14 -2.38 20.57
CA GLU A 128 -14.14 -3.84 20.71
C GLU A 128 -13.36 -4.49 19.57
N ALA A 129 -13.01 -5.75 19.72
CA ALA A 129 -12.31 -6.50 18.68
C ALA A 129 -13.12 -6.56 17.39
N VAL A 130 -12.49 -6.29 16.24
CA VAL A 130 -13.13 -6.24 14.94
C VAL A 130 -12.12 -6.55 13.83
N THR A 131 -12.61 -7.12 12.74
CA THR A 131 -11.83 -7.34 11.52
C THR A 131 -12.20 -6.28 10.48
N LEU A 132 -11.18 -5.73 9.84
CA LEU A 132 -11.31 -4.80 8.71
C LEU A 132 -10.72 -5.44 7.46
N ASP A 133 -11.55 -5.63 6.45
CA ASP A 133 -11.14 -6.08 5.13
C ASP A 133 -11.07 -4.86 4.19
N VAL A 134 -9.95 -4.72 3.49
CA VAL A 134 -9.72 -3.67 2.50
C VAL A 134 -9.32 -4.31 1.19
N GLU A 135 -10.12 -4.11 0.15
CA GLU A 135 -9.84 -4.60 -1.19
C GLU A 135 -9.11 -3.52 -2.00
N GLY A 136 -8.01 -3.89 -2.65
CA GLY A 136 -7.24 -2.97 -3.47
C GLY A 136 -6.10 -3.65 -4.21
N THR A 137 -5.23 -2.87 -4.82
CA THR A 137 -4.05 -3.38 -5.53
C THR A 137 -2.81 -3.20 -4.65
N VAL A 138 -1.93 -4.20 -4.66
CA VAL A 138 -0.62 -4.10 -3.99
C VAL A 138 0.31 -3.29 -4.87
N PRO A 139 0.94 -2.21 -4.37
CA PRO A 139 1.93 -1.47 -5.15
C PRO A 139 3.17 -2.35 -5.43
N SER A 140 3.75 -2.21 -6.60
CA SER A 140 4.97 -2.96 -6.99
C SER A 140 6.20 -2.57 -6.16
N GLY A 141 6.14 -1.44 -5.50
CA GLY A 141 7.16 -0.92 -4.58
C GLY A 141 6.75 0.46 -4.08
N ALA A 142 7.42 0.91 -3.03
CA ALA A 142 7.17 2.23 -2.46
C ALA A 142 8.48 2.92 -2.06
N SER A 143 8.52 4.23 -2.28
CA SER A 143 9.56 5.12 -1.74
C SER A 143 8.95 5.95 -0.63
N ILE A 144 9.45 5.79 0.60
CA ILE A 144 8.96 6.45 1.81
C ILE A 144 10.02 7.46 2.24
N SER A 145 9.67 8.75 2.21
CA SER A 145 10.55 9.80 2.72
C SER A 145 10.57 9.74 4.25
N VAL A 146 11.76 9.63 4.84
CA VAL A 146 11.96 9.65 6.28
C VAL A 146 12.77 10.87 6.69
N LYS A 147 12.48 11.39 7.88
CA LYS A 147 13.18 12.52 8.49
C LYS A 147 14.05 12.04 9.65
N SER A 148 15.14 12.74 9.91
CA SER A 148 15.96 12.50 11.09
C SER A 148 15.09 12.44 12.36
N GLY A 149 15.32 11.45 13.19
CA GLY A 149 14.48 11.14 14.35
C GLY A 149 13.45 10.04 14.08
N TRP A 150 12.33 10.08 14.78
CA TRP A 150 11.28 9.06 14.70
C TRP A 150 10.28 9.35 13.58
N ASN A 151 10.00 8.32 12.77
CA ASN A 151 9.00 8.29 11.71
C ASN A 151 7.99 7.18 12.00
N LEU A 152 6.73 7.41 11.70
CA LEU A 152 5.67 6.41 11.77
C LEU A 152 5.36 5.97 10.34
N VAL A 153 5.80 4.77 9.97
CA VAL A 153 5.82 4.28 8.60
C VAL A 153 4.96 3.05 8.40
N GLY A 154 4.41 2.90 7.20
CA GLY A 154 3.73 1.70 6.74
C GLY A 154 4.71 0.67 6.16
N TYR A 155 4.18 -0.53 5.90
CA TYR A 155 4.88 -1.60 5.21
C TYR A 155 4.04 -2.07 4.01
N PRO A 156 4.24 -1.46 2.83
CA PRO A 156 3.40 -1.65 1.64
C PRO A 156 3.75 -2.93 0.85
N ARG A 157 3.80 -4.08 1.55
CA ARG A 157 3.99 -5.42 0.95
C ARG A 157 2.98 -6.40 1.52
N SER A 158 2.53 -7.32 0.67
CA SER A 158 1.64 -8.42 1.07
C SER A 158 2.40 -9.63 1.64
N SER A 159 3.74 -9.66 1.52
CA SER A 159 4.61 -10.69 2.10
C SER A 159 5.54 -10.12 3.16
N GLY A 160 5.87 -10.95 4.15
CA GLY A 160 6.87 -10.59 5.16
C GLY A 160 8.29 -10.81 4.65
N GLU A 161 9.18 -9.87 4.96
CA GLU A 161 10.60 -9.93 4.59
C GLU A 161 11.50 -9.64 5.78
N GLY A 162 12.76 -10.08 5.70
CA GLY A 162 13.74 -9.85 6.75
C GLY A 162 13.98 -8.35 6.98
N VAL A 163 13.89 -7.90 8.23
CA VAL A 163 14.00 -6.47 8.59
C VAL A 163 15.31 -5.84 8.11
N ALA A 164 16.43 -6.55 8.24
CA ALA A 164 17.73 -6.04 7.81
C ALA A 164 17.79 -5.84 6.29
N SER A 165 17.19 -6.76 5.52
CA SER A 165 17.10 -6.67 4.06
C SER A 165 16.25 -5.48 3.62
N GLU A 166 15.09 -5.29 4.25
CA GLU A 166 14.18 -4.19 3.92
C GLU A 166 14.76 -2.81 4.22
N LEU A 167 15.63 -2.69 5.22
CA LEU A 167 16.25 -1.42 5.60
C LEU A 167 17.54 -1.09 4.82
N THR A 168 17.95 -1.92 3.87
CA THR A 168 19.22 -1.76 3.14
C THR A 168 19.36 -0.40 2.45
N SER A 169 18.25 0.14 1.91
CA SER A 169 18.26 1.44 1.21
C SER A 169 18.56 2.63 2.13
N LEU A 170 18.39 2.48 3.45
CA LEU A 170 18.72 3.48 4.45
C LEU A 170 20.15 3.31 5.01
N GLY A 171 20.77 2.15 4.80
CA GLY A 171 22.15 1.87 5.20
C GLY A 171 22.42 2.15 6.68
N SER A 172 23.51 2.86 6.97
CA SER A 172 23.96 3.16 8.34
C SER A 172 23.15 4.26 9.06
N THR A 173 22.17 4.87 8.41
CA THR A 173 21.33 5.89 9.06
C THR A 173 20.27 5.30 9.99
N VAL A 174 20.00 4.01 9.88
CA VAL A 174 19.03 3.31 10.74
C VAL A 174 19.57 3.21 12.17
N VAL A 175 18.80 3.75 13.12
CA VAL A 175 19.07 3.61 14.55
C VAL A 175 18.24 2.47 15.13
N GLN A 176 16.93 2.45 14.85
CA GLN A 176 16.03 1.43 15.36
C GLN A 176 14.74 1.40 14.54
N ILE A 177 14.18 0.20 14.38
CA ILE A 177 12.79 0.04 13.96
C ILE A 177 12.05 -0.87 14.96
N LYS A 178 10.78 -0.56 15.22
CA LYS A 178 9.96 -1.31 16.18
C LYS A 178 8.48 -1.25 15.85
N ASN A 179 7.76 -2.28 16.24
CA ASN A 179 6.31 -2.30 16.34
C ASN A 179 5.87 -2.37 17.82
N LEU A 180 4.65 -2.87 18.12
CA LEU A 180 4.15 -2.97 19.49
C LEU A 180 4.86 -4.06 20.33
N GLN A 181 5.38 -5.12 19.70
CA GLN A 181 5.89 -6.30 20.40
C GLN A 181 7.40 -6.50 20.26
N SER A 182 8.01 -5.97 19.17
CA SER A 182 9.34 -6.34 18.76
C SER A 182 10.13 -5.13 18.27
N SER A 183 11.45 -5.22 18.36
CA SER A 183 12.37 -4.17 17.90
C SER A 183 13.62 -4.75 17.22
N TYR A 184 14.18 -3.96 16.32
CA TYR A 184 15.46 -4.21 15.67
C TYR A 184 16.35 -2.97 15.77
N ASP A 185 17.56 -3.18 16.22
CA ASP A 185 18.65 -2.19 16.31
C ASP A 185 19.89 -2.81 15.66
N PRO A 186 20.41 -2.24 14.55
CA PRO A 186 21.55 -2.81 13.85
C PRO A 186 22.86 -2.69 14.63
N SER A 187 22.94 -1.88 15.69
CA SER A 187 24.14 -1.66 16.49
C SER A 187 24.36 -2.70 17.58
N ILE A 188 23.33 -3.52 17.88
CA ILE A 188 23.43 -4.57 18.91
C ILE A 188 23.59 -5.95 18.29
N PRO A 189 24.11 -6.95 19.03
CA PRO A 189 24.17 -8.34 18.54
C PRO A 189 22.80 -8.85 18.07
N SER A 190 22.76 -9.56 16.96
CA SER A 190 21.53 -10.00 16.29
C SER A 190 20.61 -10.83 17.20
N PHE A 191 21.16 -11.60 18.13
CA PHE A 191 20.37 -12.43 19.07
C PHE A 191 19.59 -11.59 20.13
N LEU A 192 19.88 -10.29 20.26
CA LEU A 192 19.14 -9.37 21.13
C LEU A 192 17.99 -8.68 20.38
N ASN A 193 17.96 -8.76 19.07
CA ASN A 193 16.89 -8.23 18.26
C ASN A 193 15.69 -9.19 18.29
N THR A 194 14.52 -8.63 18.60
CA THR A 194 13.26 -9.39 18.66
C THR A 194 12.43 -9.26 17.38
N LEU A 195 12.69 -8.23 16.57
CA LEU A 195 12.08 -8.04 15.25
C LEU A 195 13.02 -8.61 14.19
N SER A 196 12.72 -9.78 13.65
CA SER A 196 13.50 -10.43 12.58
C SER A 196 12.85 -10.23 11.21
N THR A 197 11.53 -10.11 11.16
CA THR A 197 10.75 -10.04 9.91
C THR A 197 9.71 -8.93 10.04
N MET A 198 9.58 -8.13 9.01
CA MET A 198 8.49 -7.16 8.88
C MET A 198 7.22 -7.89 8.40
N ALA A 199 6.10 -7.59 9.01
CA ALA A 199 4.83 -8.26 8.73
C ALA A 199 3.85 -7.34 7.98
N PRO A 200 3.16 -7.85 6.94
CA PRO A 200 2.07 -7.13 6.28
C PRO A 200 1.03 -6.65 7.29
N GLY A 201 0.51 -5.45 7.09
CA GLY A 201 -0.51 -4.88 7.96
C GLY A 201 -0.01 -4.26 9.26
N SER A 202 1.25 -4.46 9.62
CA SER A 202 1.86 -3.84 10.81
C SER A 202 2.40 -2.45 10.49
N GLY A 203 2.11 -1.48 11.34
CA GLY A 203 2.79 -0.18 11.35
C GLY A 203 4.08 -0.23 12.16
N TYR A 204 5.03 0.64 11.82
CA TYR A 204 6.34 0.66 12.45
C TYR A 204 6.77 2.08 12.83
N TRP A 205 7.47 2.17 13.96
CA TRP A 205 8.27 3.32 14.32
C TRP A 205 9.70 3.09 13.84
N LEU A 206 10.16 3.93 12.92
CA LEU A 206 11.50 3.92 12.36
C LEU A 206 12.27 5.17 12.80
N LYS A 207 13.41 4.97 13.45
CA LYS A 207 14.33 6.05 13.85
C LYS A 207 15.55 6.04 12.96
N VAL A 208 15.87 7.20 12.37
CA VAL A 208 17.04 7.40 11.54
C VAL A 208 17.84 8.62 12.01
N THR A 209 19.15 8.65 11.73
CA THR A 209 20.02 9.79 12.05
C THR A 209 19.84 10.95 11.11
N ASP A 210 19.55 10.67 9.84
CA ASP A 210 19.51 11.65 8.76
C ASP A 210 18.25 11.50 7.92
N ASP A 211 17.87 12.57 7.22
CA ASP A 211 16.82 12.53 6.22
C ASP A 211 17.20 11.56 5.09
N GLY A 212 16.23 10.79 4.61
CA GLY A 212 16.49 9.81 3.56
C GLY A 212 15.21 9.31 2.88
N THR A 213 15.40 8.33 2.02
CA THR A 213 14.29 7.62 1.36
C THR A 213 14.43 6.13 1.62
N TRP A 214 13.43 5.57 2.29
CA TRP A 214 13.31 4.13 2.45
C TRP A 214 12.57 3.54 1.25
N THR A 215 13.25 2.64 0.54
CA THR A 215 12.70 1.94 -0.62
C THR A 215 12.25 0.54 -0.20
N VAL A 216 10.97 0.26 -0.37
CA VAL A 216 10.32 -1.02 0.00
C VAL A 216 9.84 -1.71 -1.26
N GLY A 217 10.19 -2.99 -1.41
CA GLY A 217 9.60 -3.83 -2.45
C GLY A 217 10.04 -3.54 -3.89
N THR A 218 11.04 -2.70 -4.13
CA THR A 218 11.63 -2.62 -5.46
C THR A 218 12.44 -3.89 -5.71
N VAL A 219 11.89 -4.76 -6.54
CA VAL A 219 12.72 -5.74 -7.24
C VAL A 219 13.62 -4.92 -8.15
N SER A 220 14.92 -4.93 -7.92
CA SER A 220 15.87 -4.53 -8.96
C SER A 220 15.49 -5.34 -10.18
N GLU A 221 15.10 -4.68 -11.27
CA GLU A 221 15.13 -5.35 -12.57
C GLU A 221 16.59 -5.73 -12.81
N ASP A 222 16.95 -6.92 -12.36
CA ASP A 222 18.19 -7.56 -12.80
C ASP A 222 18.02 -7.80 -14.30
N GLY A 223 18.63 -6.91 -15.05
CA GLY A 223 18.68 -6.97 -16.51
C GLY A 223 19.51 -8.16 -17.00
N SER A 224 19.15 -9.37 -16.57
CA SER A 224 19.65 -10.59 -17.21
C SER A 224 18.87 -10.83 -18.49
N GLY A 225 19.24 -10.08 -19.54
CA GLY A 225 18.93 -10.42 -20.91
C GLY A 225 19.34 -11.86 -21.17
N ARG A 226 18.38 -12.80 -21.16
CA ARG A 226 18.57 -14.09 -21.77
C ARG A 226 18.75 -13.85 -23.25
N GLY A 227 20.04 -13.79 -23.66
CA GLY A 227 20.41 -13.94 -25.05
C GLY A 227 19.84 -15.28 -25.55
N LEU A 228 18.99 -15.19 -26.56
CA LEU A 228 18.63 -16.34 -27.37
C LEU A 228 19.88 -16.73 -28.17
N GLY A 229 20.49 -17.84 -27.80
CA GLY A 229 21.39 -18.60 -28.63
C GLY A 229 20.61 -19.63 -29.42
#